data_8ea86e53949e49ccbe461fe6966bcaed
#
_entry.id   8ea86e53949e49ccbe461fe6966bcaed
#
_cell.length_a   1.000
_cell.length_b   1.000
_cell.length_c   1.000
_cell.angle_alpha   90.00
_cell.angle_beta   90.00
_cell.angle_gamma   90.00
#
_symmetry.space_group_name_H-M   'P 1'
#
loop_
_entity.id
_entity.type
_entity.pdbx_description
1 polymer ?
#
loop_
_entity_poly.entity_id
_entity_poly.type
_entity_poly.pdbx_seq_one_letter_code
_entity_poly.pdbx_strand_id
1 'polypeptide(L)'
;PTAGTHYRIDEEQADPLRLNSNLGRYTNFVNLMDLAAVAVPAGFTARGMPFGVTLVGRAWDDEDLLRLGGRMHALAGGPTGATGQPLPESSRVPAPASGCIDVAVCGAHMLGLPLNGQLASRGAWRIAVTRTAPWYRLYALSGGPPARPGMVRDATGGAIEMEIWRMPQENFGSFVQGIPSPLGIGRVRTESGTDVAGFLCEGEGLAGAQDITALGGWRAYLARQR
;
A
#
# COMPACT_ATOMS: atom_id res chain seq x y z
N PRO A 1 13.23 -13.78 -13.66
CA PRO A 1 14.37 -13.38 -12.81
C PRO A 1 15.14 -12.22 -13.45
N THR A 2 15.73 -11.33 -12.59
CA THR A 2 16.58 -10.23 -13.09
C THR A 2 17.90 -10.76 -13.64
N ALA A 3 18.50 -11.73 -12.96
CA ALA A 3 19.72 -12.40 -13.39
C ALA A 3 19.63 -13.89 -13.06
N GLY A 4 20.58 -14.65 -13.56
CA GLY A 4 20.75 -16.06 -13.21
C GLY A 4 21.43 -16.23 -11.85
N THR A 5 22.19 -17.32 -11.71
CA THR A 5 22.98 -17.61 -10.52
C THR A 5 24.08 -16.56 -10.35
N HIS A 6 24.28 -16.11 -9.11
CA HIS A 6 25.44 -15.28 -8.78
C HIS A 6 26.72 -16.11 -8.82
N TYR A 7 27.77 -15.51 -9.34
CA TYR A 7 29.11 -16.10 -9.41
C TYR A 7 30.01 -15.48 -8.35
N ARG A 8 31.01 -16.23 -7.91
CA ARG A 8 32.10 -15.66 -7.12
C ARG A 8 33.02 -14.83 -8.02
N ILE A 9 33.72 -13.87 -7.44
CA ILE A 9 34.64 -13.01 -8.20
C ILE A 9 35.74 -13.83 -8.89
N ASP A 10 36.29 -14.85 -8.18
CA ASP A 10 37.31 -15.74 -8.73
C ASP A 10 36.81 -16.60 -9.88
N GLU A 11 35.55 -17.06 -9.81
CA GLU A 11 34.90 -17.81 -10.92
C GLU A 11 34.70 -16.90 -12.14
N GLU A 12 34.22 -15.68 -11.92
CA GLU A 12 34.00 -14.71 -13.00
C GLU A 12 35.31 -14.32 -13.68
N GLN A 13 36.38 -14.09 -12.92
CA GLN A 13 37.72 -13.79 -13.45
C GLN A 13 38.32 -14.93 -14.26
N ALA A 14 37.97 -16.19 -13.95
CA ALA A 14 38.45 -17.35 -14.71
C ALA A 14 37.78 -17.50 -16.09
N ASP A 15 36.52 -17.04 -16.25
CA ASP A 15 35.76 -17.17 -17.51
C ASP A 15 34.78 -15.97 -17.68
N PRO A 16 35.31 -14.75 -17.82
CA PRO A 16 34.50 -13.53 -17.77
C PRO A 16 33.53 -13.40 -18.92
N LEU A 17 33.90 -13.83 -20.12
CA LEU A 17 33.04 -13.69 -21.29
C LEU A 17 31.75 -14.53 -21.18
N ARG A 18 31.90 -15.78 -20.80
CA ARG A 18 30.75 -16.70 -20.68
C ARG A 18 29.88 -16.32 -19.47
N LEU A 19 30.51 -16.10 -18.32
CA LEU A 19 29.75 -15.84 -17.09
C LEU A 19 29.05 -14.47 -17.13
N ASN A 20 29.68 -13.44 -17.67
CA ASN A 20 29.07 -12.13 -17.87
C ASN A 20 27.88 -12.23 -18.87
N SER A 21 28.03 -12.97 -19.96
CA SER A 21 26.94 -13.19 -20.90
C SER A 21 25.73 -13.87 -20.25
N ASN A 22 25.95 -14.78 -19.30
CA ASN A 22 24.87 -15.43 -18.56
C ASN A 22 24.10 -14.46 -17.65
N LEU A 23 24.74 -13.44 -17.09
CA LEU A 23 24.07 -12.45 -16.21
C LEU A 23 22.99 -11.67 -16.94
N GLY A 24 23.23 -11.33 -18.22
CA GLY A 24 22.27 -10.61 -19.05
C GLY A 24 21.21 -11.48 -19.74
N ARG A 25 21.25 -12.79 -19.57
CA ARG A 25 20.43 -13.75 -20.34
C ARG A 25 18.93 -13.43 -20.34
N TYR A 26 18.40 -12.91 -19.24
CA TYR A 26 16.98 -12.63 -19.06
C TYR A 26 16.61 -11.17 -19.33
N THR A 27 17.57 -10.27 -19.52
CA THR A 27 17.30 -8.83 -19.61
C THR A 27 17.95 -8.12 -20.80
N ASN A 28 18.92 -8.74 -21.47
CA ASN A 28 19.59 -8.12 -22.62
C ASN A 28 18.64 -7.75 -23.77
N PHE A 29 17.57 -8.49 -23.99
CA PHE A 29 16.59 -8.21 -25.03
C PHE A 29 15.84 -6.88 -24.81
N VAL A 30 15.75 -6.40 -23.57
CA VAL A 30 15.04 -5.16 -23.22
C VAL A 30 15.60 -3.98 -24.00
N ASN A 31 16.93 -3.81 -23.99
CA ASN A 31 17.61 -2.75 -24.74
C ASN A 31 17.49 -2.94 -26.26
N LEU A 32 17.55 -4.21 -26.73
CA LEU A 32 17.51 -4.50 -28.17
C LEU A 32 16.13 -4.28 -28.78
N MET A 33 15.07 -4.36 -27.94
CA MET A 33 13.68 -4.24 -28.37
C MET A 33 13.06 -2.90 -28.00
N ASP A 34 13.86 -1.94 -27.51
CA ASP A 34 13.38 -0.62 -27.07
C ASP A 34 12.25 -0.72 -26.05
N LEU A 35 12.48 -1.52 -25.00
CA LEU A 35 11.52 -1.74 -23.93
C LEU A 35 11.97 -1.02 -22.63
N ALA A 36 11.01 -0.67 -21.79
CA ALA A 36 11.28 -0.22 -20.43
C ALA A 36 11.31 -1.42 -19.46
N ALA A 37 12.11 -1.32 -18.39
CA ALA A 37 12.14 -2.36 -17.36
C ALA A 37 12.50 -1.82 -15.98
N VAL A 38 11.96 -2.48 -14.93
CA VAL A 38 12.32 -2.23 -13.53
C VAL A 38 12.68 -3.54 -12.83
N ALA A 39 13.82 -3.59 -12.16
CA ALA A 39 14.21 -4.71 -11.31
C ALA A 39 13.67 -4.49 -9.89
N VAL A 40 13.06 -5.52 -9.32
CA VAL A 40 12.43 -5.49 -8.00
C VAL A 40 13.03 -6.57 -7.12
N PRO A 41 13.46 -6.27 -5.88
CA PRO A 41 13.83 -7.29 -4.91
C PRO A 41 12.68 -8.26 -4.66
N ALA A 42 12.98 -9.57 -4.70
CA ALA A 42 11.99 -10.63 -4.50
C ALA A 42 12.38 -11.62 -3.40
N GLY A 43 13.38 -11.27 -2.59
CA GLY A 43 13.85 -12.06 -1.46
C GLY A 43 15.28 -12.58 -1.60
N PHE A 44 15.55 -13.72 -0.97
CA PHE A 44 16.88 -14.34 -0.96
C PHE A 44 16.76 -15.82 -1.32
N THR A 45 17.78 -16.32 -1.99
CA THR A 45 17.91 -17.75 -2.27
C THR A 45 18.19 -18.53 -0.98
N ALA A 46 18.08 -19.86 -1.02
CA ALA A 46 18.46 -20.74 0.11
C ALA A 46 19.92 -20.58 0.56
N ARG A 47 20.79 -20.02 -0.28
CA ARG A 47 22.19 -19.70 0.03
C ARG A 47 22.38 -18.28 0.58
N GLY A 48 21.31 -17.56 0.86
CA GLY A 48 21.37 -16.17 1.36
C GLY A 48 21.73 -15.13 0.31
N MET A 49 21.78 -15.48 -0.98
CA MET A 49 22.07 -14.55 -2.05
C MET A 49 20.79 -13.80 -2.46
N PRO A 50 20.85 -12.49 -2.76
CA PRO A 50 19.68 -11.73 -3.17
C PRO A 50 19.10 -12.27 -4.48
N PHE A 51 17.77 -12.24 -4.57
CA PHE A 51 17.03 -12.62 -5.76
C PHE A 51 16.09 -11.49 -6.16
N GLY A 52 16.08 -11.16 -7.43
CA GLY A 52 15.20 -10.14 -8.00
C GLY A 52 14.41 -10.65 -9.18
N VAL A 53 13.30 -9.97 -9.46
CA VAL A 53 12.50 -10.13 -10.67
C VAL A 53 12.53 -8.84 -11.47
N THR A 54 12.46 -8.95 -12.78
CA THR A 54 12.38 -7.79 -13.68
C THR A 54 11.01 -7.76 -14.32
N LEU A 55 10.32 -6.63 -14.15
CA LEU A 55 9.11 -6.29 -14.89
C LEU A 55 9.52 -5.61 -16.18
N VAL A 56 8.92 -6.01 -17.29
CA VAL A 56 9.20 -5.45 -18.61
C VAL A 56 7.91 -4.88 -19.17
N GLY A 57 7.97 -3.68 -19.72
CA GLY A 57 6.88 -2.97 -20.35
C GLY A 57 7.29 -2.39 -21.69
N ARG A 58 6.42 -1.63 -22.32
CA ARG A 58 6.71 -0.91 -23.56
C ARG A 58 7.67 0.25 -23.29
N ALA A 59 8.30 0.76 -24.32
CA ALA A 59 9.04 2.02 -24.24
C ALA A 59 8.16 3.10 -23.57
N TRP A 60 8.75 3.86 -22.64
CA TRP A 60 8.10 4.95 -21.89
C TRP A 60 7.10 4.52 -20.80
N ASP A 61 6.95 3.23 -20.51
CA ASP A 61 6.11 2.73 -19.40
C ASP A 61 6.83 2.84 -18.02
N ASP A 62 7.90 3.63 -17.90
CA ASP A 62 8.77 3.68 -16.72
C ASP A 62 8.00 3.98 -15.43
N GLU A 63 7.10 4.98 -15.44
CA GLU A 63 6.29 5.34 -14.26
C GLU A 63 5.35 4.21 -13.83
N ASP A 64 4.71 3.54 -14.78
CA ASP A 64 3.79 2.44 -14.48
C ASP A 64 4.56 1.23 -13.96
N LEU A 65 5.73 0.93 -14.54
CA LEU A 65 6.62 -0.12 -14.07
C LEU A 65 7.16 0.17 -12.66
N LEU A 66 7.59 1.40 -12.37
CA LEU A 66 8.03 1.83 -11.03
C LEU A 66 6.89 1.69 -10.02
N ARG A 67 5.68 2.10 -10.38
CA ARG A 67 4.49 1.98 -9.54
C ARG A 67 4.16 0.51 -9.25
N LEU A 68 4.17 -0.33 -10.28
CA LEU A 68 3.92 -1.77 -10.14
C LEU A 68 5.03 -2.45 -9.33
N GLY A 69 6.29 -2.12 -9.62
CA GLY A 69 7.46 -2.64 -8.92
C GLY A 69 7.46 -2.30 -7.43
N GLY A 70 7.15 -1.05 -7.09
CA GLY A 70 7.01 -0.62 -5.69
C GLY A 70 5.90 -1.39 -4.96
N ARG A 71 4.78 -1.66 -5.61
CA ARG A 71 3.69 -2.49 -5.05
C ARG A 71 4.12 -3.94 -4.83
N MET A 72 4.81 -4.54 -5.79
CA MET A 72 5.34 -5.90 -5.65
C MET A 72 6.33 -5.99 -4.50
N HIS A 73 7.24 -5.02 -4.37
CA HIS A 73 8.20 -4.98 -3.27
C HIS A 73 7.51 -4.86 -1.90
N ALA A 74 6.50 -3.99 -1.79
CA ALA A 74 5.72 -3.84 -0.56
C ALA A 74 4.93 -5.11 -0.20
N LEU A 75 4.35 -5.79 -1.19
CA LEU A 75 3.62 -7.05 -0.98
C LEU A 75 4.56 -8.21 -0.60
N ALA A 76 5.77 -8.24 -1.14
CA ALA A 76 6.77 -9.24 -0.77
C ALA A 76 7.23 -9.11 0.70
N GLY A 77 7.01 -7.93 1.32
CA GLY A 77 7.31 -7.70 2.74
C GLY A 77 8.79 -7.79 3.10
N GLY A 78 9.66 -7.73 2.09
CA GLY A 78 11.10 -7.81 2.27
C GLY A 78 11.73 -6.49 2.71
N PRO A 79 12.95 -6.54 3.25
CA PRO A 79 13.72 -5.35 3.59
C PRO A 79 14.23 -4.62 2.33
N THR A 80 14.78 -3.43 2.52
CA THR A 80 15.47 -2.67 1.46
C THR A 80 16.77 -3.40 1.08
N GLY A 81 16.66 -4.34 0.16
CA GLY A 81 17.79 -5.21 -0.25
C GLY A 81 18.38 -6.00 0.91
N ALA A 82 19.69 -6.21 0.89
CA ALA A 82 20.44 -6.92 1.94
C ALA A 82 20.76 -6.06 3.18
N THR A 83 20.23 -4.84 3.27
CA THR A 83 20.51 -3.93 4.38
C THR A 83 19.83 -4.33 5.70
N GLY A 84 18.78 -5.16 5.63
CA GLY A 84 17.93 -5.49 6.76
C GLY A 84 17.00 -4.34 7.18
N GLN A 85 17.10 -3.17 6.55
CA GLN A 85 16.24 -2.02 6.84
C GLN A 85 14.84 -2.26 6.31
N PRO A 86 13.78 -1.94 7.07
CA PRO A 86 12.42 -2.01 6.58
C PRO A 86 12.23 -1.03 5.41
N LEU A 87 11.29 -1.33 4.51
CA LEU A 87 10.87 -0.37 3.50
C LEU A 87 10.34 0.89 4.20
N PRO A 88 10.75 2.09 3.75
CA PRO A 88 10.24 3.32 4.32
C PRO A 88 8.72 3.41 4.10
N GLU A 89 7.99 3.67 5.17
CA GLU A 89 6.57 3.99 5.06
C GLU A 89 6.44 5.37 4.41
N SER A 90 5.70 5.42 3.30
CA SER A 90 5.41 6.70 2.67
C SER A 90 4.29 7.41 3.43
N SER A 91 4.62 8.43 4.19
CA SER A 91 3.65 9.36 4.77
C SER A 91 3.07 10.31 3.72
N ARG A 92 3.73 10.46 2.59
CA ARG A 92 3.32 11.34 1.49
C ARG A 92 2.39 10.59 0.54
N VAL A 93 1.15 11.06 0.43
CA VAL A 93 0.20 10.55 -0.57
C VAL A 93 0.65 11.04 -1.95
N PRO A 94 1.03 10.15 -2.88
CA PRO A 94 1.37 10.56 -4.25
C PRO A 94 0.15 11.22 -4.93
N ALA A 95 0.40 12.15 -5.85
CA ALA A 95 -0.68 12.75 -6.63
C ALA A 95 -1.57 11.68 -7.31
N PRO A 96 -2.89 11.90 -7.42
CA PRO A 96 -3.78 10.95 -8.07
C PRO A 96 -3.34 10.68 -9.52
N ALA A 97 -3.28 9.41 -9.90
CA ALA A 97 -3.12 9.05 -11.30
C ALA A 97 -4.42 9.36 -12.07
N SER A 98 -4.30 9.71 -13.37
CA SER A 98 -5.48 9.91 -14.22
C SER A 98 -6.39 8.68 -14.19
N GLY A 99 -7.71 8.88 -14.06
CA GLY A 99 -8.68 7.79 -14.00
C GLY A 99 -8.72 7.01 -12.68
N CYS A 100 -8.11 7.53 -11.61
CA CYS A 100 -8.13 6.91 -10.28
C CYS A 100 -8.62 7.88 -9.20
N ILE A 101 -9.15 7.32 -8.12
CA ILE A 101 -9.57 8.03 -6.91
C ILE A 101 -8.81 7.44 -5.73
N ASP A 102 -8.28 8.30 -4.85
CA ASP A 102 -7.65 7.91 -3.62
C ASP A 102 -8.66 7.90 -2.47
N VAL A 103 -8.70 6.81 -1.71
CA VAL A 103 -9.65 6.58 -0.62
C VAL A 103 -8.88 6.32 0.68
N ALA A 104 -9.15 7.13 1.71
CA ALA A 104 -8.64 6.93 3.06
C ALA A 104 -9.51 5.95 3.83
N VAL A 105 -8.88 4.93 4.42
CA VAL A 105 -9.54 3.94 5.28
C VAL A 105 -8.82 3.85 6.62
N CYS A 106 -9.58 3.88 7.73
CA CYS A 106 -9.06 3.83 9.09
C CYS A 106 -9.66 2.66 9.91
N GLY A 107 -10.30 1.70 9.26
CA GLY A 107 -11.04 0.62 9.92
C GLY A 107 -10.94 -0.73 9.22
N ALA A 108 -12.04 -1.46 9.16
CA ALA A 108 -12.12 -2.83 8.68
C ALA A 108 -11.64 -3.04 7.21
N HIS A 109 -11.49 -1.96 6.44
CA HIS A 109 -10.95 -2.00 5.08
C HIS A 109 -9.41 -1.93 5.00
N MET A 110 -8.71 -1.68 6.11
CA MET A 110 -7.25 -1.67 6.13
C MET A 110 -6.68 -3.05 5.76
N LEU A 111 -5.45 -3.10 5.26
CA LEU A 111 -4.79 -4.33 4.80
C LEU A 111 -4.83 -5.43 5.88
N GLY A 112 -5.25 -6.62 5.48
CA GLY A 112 -5.36 -7.79 6.36
C GLY A 112 -6.57 -7.77 7.31
N LEU A 113 -7.46 -6.77 7.24
CA LEU A 113 -8.70 -6.71 8.00
C LEU A 113 -9.91 -7.21 7.17
N PRO A 114 -11.03 -7.55 7.82
CA PRO A 114 -12.13 -8.34 7.21
C PRO A 114 -12.73 -7.75 5.92
N LEU A 115 -12.77 -6.43 5.76
CA LEU A 115 -13.37 -5.79 4.58
C LEU A 115 -12.35 -5.37 3.52
N ASN A 116 -11.07 -5.67 3.70
CA ASN A 116 -10.03 -5.30 2.73
C ASN A 116 -10.29 -5.89 1.34
N GLY A 117 -10.87 -7.09 1.27
CA GLY A 117 -11.26 -7.73 0.01
C GLY A 117 -12.20 -6.87 -0.86
N GLN A 118 -13.00 -5.97 -0.27
CA GLN A 118 -13.88 -5.08 -1.02
C GLN A 118 -13.11 -4.02 -1.83
N LEU A 119 -11.94 -3.60 -1.35
CA LEU A 119 -11.01 -2.74 -2.09
C LEU A 119 -10.27 -3.54 -3.16
N ALA A 120 -9.67 -4.67 -2.77
CA ALA A 120 -8.88 -5.51 -3.66
C ALA A 120 -9.68 -6.02 -4.87
N SER A 121 -10.93 -6.47 -4.66
CA SER A 121 -11.82 -6.95 -5.74
C SER A 121 -12.21 -5.87 -6.74
N ARG A 122 -12.05 -4.59 -6.38
CA ARG A 122 -12.29 -3.43 -7.24
C ARG A 122 -11.00 -2.89 -7.87
N GLY A 123 -9.93 -3.65 -7.85
CA GLY A 123 -8.64 -3.25 -8.40
C GLY A 123 -7.93 -2.15 -7.61
N ALA A 124 -8.36 -1.87 -6.37
CA ALA A 124 -7.69 -0.88 -5.55
C ALA A 124 -6.37 -1.42 -4.98
N TRP A 125 -5.41 -0.52 -4.77
CA TRP A 125 -4.13 -0.84 -4.17
C TRP A 125 -3.70 0.21 -3.15
N ARG A 126 -2.99 -0.22 -2.12
CA ARG A 126 -2.49 0.67 -1.09
C ARG A 126 -1.29 1.47 -1.61
N ILE A 127 -1.37 2.80 -1.49
CA ILE A 127 -0.32 3.72 -1.92
C ILE A 127 0.41 4.39 -0.76
N ALA A 128 -0.21 4.45 0.43
CA ALA A 128 0.42 5.02 1.61
C ALA A 128 -0.15 4.43 2.90
N VAL A 129 0.66 4.44 3.95
CA VAL A 129 0.26 4.36 5.35
C VAL A 129 0.58 5.71 5.97
N THR A 130 -0.38 6.36 6.62
CA THR A 130 -0.25 7.72 7.12
C THR A 130 -1.20 7.95 8.30
N ARG A 131 -1.30 9.18 8.74
CA ARG A 131 -2.26 9.60 9.77
C ARG A 131 -3.14 10.73 9.25
N THR A 132 -4.27 10.92 9.90
CA THR A 132 -5.08 12.13 9.70
C THR A 132 -4.36 13.35 10.33
N ALA A 133 -4.76 14.53 9.92
CA ALA A 133 -4.51 15.73 10.71
C ALA A 133 -5.04 15.55 12.15
N PRO A 134 -4.54 16.32 13.16
CA PRO A 134 -4.80 16.05 14.58
C PRO A 134 -6.17 16.50 15.10
N TRP A 135 -7.16 16.60 14.25
CA TRP A 135 -8.54 17.01 14.60
C TRP A 135 -9.58 15.99 14.13
N TYR A 136 -9.38 14.72 14.52
CA TYR A 136 -10.34 13.65 14.32
C TYR A 136 -10.51 12.84 15.60
N ARG A 137 -11.72 12.37 15.85
CA ARG A 137 -12.01 11.36 16.88
C ARG A 137 -12.37 10.04 16.22
N LEU A 138 -11.99 8.96 16.85
CA LEU A 138 -12.29 7.60 16.43
C LEU A 138 -13.11 6.88 17.50
N TYR A 139 -14.20 6.27 17.07
CA TYR A 139 -15.12 5.54 17.95
C TYR A 139 -15.25 4.10 17.50
N ALA A 140 -15.31 3.17 18.45
CA ALA A 140 -15.74 1.80 18.17
C ALA A 140 -17.26 1.79 18.15
N LEU A 141 -17.86 1.62 16.96
CA LEU A 141 -19.31 1.60 16.79
C LEU A 141 -19.91 0.32 17.32
N SER A 142 -21.14 0.42 17.85
CA SER A 142 -21.93 -0.74 18.20
C SER A 142 -22.37 -1.49 16.94
N GLY A 143 -22.59 -2.81 17.06
CA GLY A 143 -23.01 -3.67 15.96
C GLY A 143 -21.86 -4.44 15.31
N GLY A 144 -22.18 -5.29 14.37
CA GLY A 144 -21.24 -6.18 13.68
C GLY A 144 -21.82 -7.57 13.52
N PRO A 145 -21.08 -8.60 13.10
CA PRO A 145 -19.75 -8.57 12.51
C PRO A 145 -19.72 -8.02 11.07
N PRO A 146 -18.61 -7.49 10.59
CA PRO A 146 -17.41 -7.17 11.34
C PRO A 146 -17.57 -5.88 12.14
N ALA A 147 -16.85 -5.75 13.27
CA ALA A 147 -16.74 -4.52 14.02
C ALA A 147 -16.14 -3.39 13.16
N ARG A 148 -16.63 -2.18 13.33
CA ARG A 148 -16.26 -1.02 12.49
C ARG A 148 -16.01 0.20 13.36
N PRO A 149 -14.99 1.02 13.06
CA PRO A 149 -14.86 2.32 13.67
C PRO A 149 -15.69 3.37 12.93
N GLY A 150 -16.11 4.39 13.65
CA GLY A 150 -16.64 5.64 13.12
C GLY A 150 -15.66 6.78 13.39
N MET A 151 -15.27 7.52 12.37
CA MET A 151 -14.40 8.68 12.49
C MET A 151 -15.19 9.95 12.25
N VAL A 152 -15.00 10.95 13.13
CA VAL A 152 -15.61 12.27 12.99
C VAL A 152 -14.55 13.34 13.08
N ARG A 153 -14.80 14.50 12.47
CA ARG A 153 -13.95 15.68 12.63
C ARG A 153 -14.28 16.38 13.95
N ASP A 154 -13.27 16.62 14.76
CA ASP A 154 -13.38 17.27 16.06
C ASP A 154 -12.08 18.01 16.39
N ALA A 155 -12.17 19.32 16.66
CA ALA A 155 -11.00 20.16 16.93
C ALA A 155 -10.20 19.72 18.18
N THR A 156 -10.83 18.95 19.09
CA THR A 156 -10.20 18.40 20.30
C THR A 156 -9.74 16.95 20.13
N GLY A 157 -9.72 16.46 18.89
CA GLY A 157 -9.35 15.09 18.54
C GLY A 157 -7.84 14.83 18.53
N GLY A 158 -7.43 13.83 17.77
CA GLY A 158 -6.05 13.42 17.57
C GLY A 158 -5.79 13.01 16.13
N ALA A 159 -4.54 12.67 15.84
CA ALA A 159 -4.17 12.06 14.57
C ALA A 159 -4.47 10.56 14.61
N ILE A 160 -5.22 10.06 13.62
CA ILE A 160 -5.68 8.67 13.52
C ILE A 160 -4.91 7.96 12.42
N GLU A 161 -4.40 6.76 12.71
CA GLU A 161 -3.78 5.86 11.72
C GLU A 161 -4.77 5.53 10.60
N MET A 162 -4.29 5.63 9.36
CA MET A 162 -5.09 5.29 8.17
C MET A 162 -4.21 4.81 7.03
N GLU A 163 -4.83 4.13 6.08
CA GLU A 163 -4.22 3.76 4.82
C GLU A 163 -4.90 4.51 3.67
N ILE A 164 -4.11 4.89 2.66
CA ILE A 164 -4.64 5.45 1.42
C ILE A 164 -4.58 4.36 0.35
N TRP A 165 -5.74 4.09 -0.24
CA TRP A 165 -5.93 3.13 -1.30
C TRP A 165 -6.33 3.84 -2.58
N ARG A 166 -5.63 3.58 -3.67
CA ARG A 166 -5.94 4.10 -5.01
C ARG A 166 -6.83 3.11 -5.72
N MET A 167 -7.97 3.58 -6.22
CA MET A 167 -9.00 2.77 -6.86
C MET A 167 -9.28 3.30 -8.26
N PRO A 168 -9.47 2.45 -9.29
CA PRO A 168 -10.01 2.85 -10.57
C PRO A 168 -11.34 3.61 -10.40
N GLN A 169 -11.48 4.74 -11.07
CA GLN A 169 -12.61 5.66 -10.89
C GLN A 169 -13.96 5.00 -11.20
N GLU A 170 -14.00 4.12 -12.19
CA GLU A 170 -15.19 3.36 -12.59
C GLU A 170 -15.72 2.46 -11.47
N ASN A 171 -14.87 2.03 -10.53
CA ASN A 171 -15.25 1.14 -9.43
C ASN A 171 -15.63 1.89 -8.14
N PHE A 172 -15.35 3.20 -8.06
CA PHE A 172 -15.58 3.99 -6.86
C PHE A 172 -17.08 4.09 -6.50
N GLY A 173 -17.96 4.30 -7.49
CA GLY A 173 -19.40 4.37 -7.25
C GLY A 173 -19.97 3.10 -6.62
N SER A 174 -19.57 1.92 -7.11
CA SER A 174 -19.98 0.64 -6.55
C SER A 174 -19.43 0.38 -5.15
N PHE A 175 -18.26 0.94 -4.84
CA PHE A 175 -17.69 0.87 -3.50
C PHE A 175 -18.49 1.72 -2.51
N VAL A 176 -18.79 2.97 -2.87
CA VAL A 176 -19.56 3.90 -2.03
C VAL A 176 -20.97 3.39 -1.77
N GLN A 177 -21.63 2.83 -2.77
CA GLN A 177 -22.98 2.26 -2.65
C GLN A 177 -23.06 1.13 -1.61
N GLY A 178 -21.97 0.41 -1.40
CA GLY A 178 -21.88 -0.68 -0.41
C GLY A 178 -21.64 -0.22 1.03
N ILE A 179 -21.50 1.09 1.30
CA ILE A 179 -21.23 1.62 2.63
C ILE A 179 -22.55 1.77 3.41
N PRO A 180 -22.75 1.04 4.52
CA PRO A 180 -23.97 1.15 5.30
C PRO A 180 -23.93 2.40 6.22
N SER A 181 -25.11 3.00 6.45
CA SER A 181 -25.29 3.98 7.52
C SER A 181 -24.80 3.38 8.87
N PRO A 182 -24.24 4.19 9.76
CA PRO A 182 -24.05 5.64 9.72
C PRO A 182 -22.72 6.08 9.08
N LEU A 183 -22.08 5.22 8.31
CA LEU A 183 -20.83 5.53 7.62
C LEU A 183 -21.10 6.13 6.25
N GLY A 184 -20.23 7.04 5.82
CA GLY A 184 -20.26 7.66 4.50
C GLY A 184 -18.87 8.07 4.03
N ILE A 185 -18.77 8.59 2.82
CA ILE A 185 -17.54 9.17 2.28
C ILE A 185 -17.59 10.69 2.33
N GLY A 186 -16.59 11.28 2.94
CA GLY A 186 -16.37 12.72 2.97
C GLY A 186 -14.92 13.07 2.60
N ARG A 187 -14.46 14.25 3.03
CA ARG A 187 -13.07 14.70 2.86
C ARG A 187 -12.32 14.52 4.16
N VAL A 188 -11.28 13.70 4.13
CA VAL A 188 -10.36 13.47 5.24
C VAL A 188 -9.04 14.15 4.94
N ARG A 189 -8.58 14.99 5.86
CA ARG A 189 -7.27 15.65 5.76
C ARG A 189 -6.20 14.79 6.36
N THR A 190 -5.14 14.56 5.60
CA THR A 190 -3.93 13.86 6.06
C THR A 190 -3.08 14.78 6.94
N GLU A 191 -2.13 14.20 7.66
CA GLU A 191 -1.10 14.96 8.42
C GLU A 191 -0.22 15.83 7.50
N SER A 192 -0.07 15.46 6.23
CA SER A 192 0.66 16.25 5.22
C SER A 192 -0.17 17.40 4.63
N GLY A 193 -1.43 17.56 5.05
CA GLY A 193 -2.32 18.62 4.58
C GLY A 193 -3.09 18.32 3.29
N THR A 194 -2.99 17.10 2.74
CA THR A 194 -3.74 16.67 1.56
C THR A 194 -5.16 16.25 1.94
N ASP A 195 -6.17 16.66 1.17
CA ASP A 195 -7.55 16.20 1.32
C ASP A 195 -7.82 15.00 0.41
N VAL A 196 -8.29 13.90 1.00
CA VAL A 196 -8.58 12.64 0.32
C VAL A 196 -10.04 12.23 0.59
N ALA A 197 -10.70 11.57 -0.35
CA ALA A 197 -11.98 10.92 -0.07
C ALA A 197 -11.78 9.86 1.03
N GLY A 198 -12.64 9.78 2.03
CA GLY A 198 -12.44 8.82 3.11
C GLY A 198 -13.66 8.65 3.99
N PHE A 199 -13.63 7.63 4.82
CA PHE A 199 -14.74 7.28 5.70
C PHE A 199 -14.92 8.31 6.81
N LEU A 200 -16.16 8.78 6.95
CA LEU A 200 -16.64 9.55 8.08
C LEU A 200 -17.91 8.89 8.65
N CYS A 201 -18.23 9.21 9.89
CA CYS A 201 -19.42 8.73 10.57
C CYS A 201 -20.38 9.88 10.82
N GLU A 202 -21.66 9.65 10.63
CA GLU A 202 -22.73 10.55 11.03
C GLU A 202 -22.86 10.58 12.55
N GLY A 203 -23.29 11.74 13.10
CA GLY A 203 -23.36 11.95 14.54
C GLY A 203 -24.27 10.95 15.29
N GLU A 204 -25.33 10.48 14.64
CA GLU A 204 -26.24 9.46 15.24
C GLU A 204 -25.54 8.13 15.52
N GLY A 205 -24.54 7.76 14.71
CA GLY A 205 -23.77 6.52 14.90
C GLY A 205 -22.87 6.55 16.14
N LEU A 206 -22.68 7.70 16.77
CA LEU A 206 -21.87 7.81 17.97
C LEU A 206 -22.63 7.49 19.25
N ALA A 207 -23.96 7.35 19.19
CA ALA A 207 -24.76 7.03 20.36
C ALA A 207 -24.35 5.66 20.94
N GLY A 208 -23.83 5.67 22.18
CA GLY A 208 -23.32 4.49 22.85
C GLY A 208 -21.99 3.93 22.31
N ALA A 209 -21.35 4.60 21.35
CA ALA A 209 -20.05 4.18 20.83
C ALA A 209 -18.93 4.56 21.80
N GLN A 210 -17.93 3.68 21.90
CA GLN A 210 -16.74 3.92 22.75
C GLN A 210 -15.74 4.82 22.01
N ASP A 211 -15.35 5.94 22.64
CA ASP A 211 -14.23 6.77 22.15
C ASP A 211 -12.91 6.01 22.31
N ILE A 212 -12.22 5.79 21.21
CA ILE A 212 -10.93 5.11 21.13
C ILE A 212 -9.83 5.99 20.54
N THR A 213 -10.07 7.30 20.46
CA THR A 213 -9.14 8.29 19.88
C THR A 213 -7.75 8.21 20.50
N ALA A 214 -7.67 8.05 21.83
CA ALA A 214 -6.39 7.97 22.56
C ALA A 214 -5.52 6.77 22.15
N LEU A 215 -6.09 5.74 21.49
CA LEU A 215 -5.34 4.59 20.97
C LEU A 215 -4.65 4.90 19.63
N GLY A 216 -5.02 6.02 18.99
CA GLY A 216 -4.41 6.48 17.75
C GLY A 216 -4.78 5.68 16.49
N GLY A 217 -5.57 4.61 16.58
CA GLY A 217 -5.99 3.84 15.42
C GLY A 217 -6.73 2.54 15.73
N TRP A 218 -7.37 2.00 14.71
CA TRP A 218 -8.22 0.79 14.80
C TRP A 218 -7.42 -0.48 15.13
N ARG A 219 -6.22 -0.63 14.57
CA ARG A 219 -5.35 -1.79 14.86
C ARG A 219 -4.98 -1.85 16.33
N ALA A 220 -4.64 -0.71 16.93
CA ALA A 220 -4.31 -0.62 18.34
C ALA A 220 -5.51 -0.98 19.24
N TYR A 221 -6.73 -0.61 18.83
CA TYR A 221 -7.96 -1.03 19.52
C TYR A 221 -8.15 -2.55 19.42
N LEU A 222 -8.08 -3.13 18.22
CA LEU A 222 -8.25 -4.58 18.01
C LEU A 222 -7.21 -5.41 18.78
N ALA A 223 -5.98 -4.91 18.92
CA ALA A 223 -4.93 -5.59 19.69
C ALA A 223 -5.25 -5.69 21.19
N ARG A 224 -6.08 -4.79 21.73
CA ARG A 224 -6.52 -4.81 23.14
C ARG A 224 -7.75 -5.70 23.39
N GLN A 225 -8.41 -6.15 22.33
CA GLN A 225 -9.59 -7.03 22.44
C GLN A 225 -9.22 -8.52 22.37
N ARG A 226 -7.96 -8.84 22.13
CA ARG A 226 -7.39 -10.20 22.13
C ARG A 226 -6.84 -10.54 23.51
#